data_78a22b65d1b36a0399f5ddafa41418fe
#
_entry.id   78a22b65d1b36a0399f5ddafa41418fe
#
_cell.length_a   1.000
_cell.length_b   1.000
_cell.length_c   1.000
_cell.angle_alpha   90.00
_cell.angle_beta   90.00
_cell.angle_gamma   90.00
#
_symmetry.space_group_name_H-M   'P 1'
#
loop_
_entity.id
_entity.type
_entity.pdbx_description
1 polymer ?
#
loop_
_entity_poly.entity_id
_entity_poly.type
_entity_poly.pdbx_seq_one_letter_code
_entity_poly.pdbx_strand_id
1 'polypeptide(L)'
;MRTFKGFIIKCVLFLVPFFVLAGFYFYDDPFKVLREYKKYDNDPIFLNEDYIGWKTYKNYRDSLHFDSFILGNSCTMAFLTSDWEKYLNGSKAIRLYGTAERLAAVHRKVMALDKEEEHIANVLLIVDATLLREYQLST
;
A
#
# COMPACT_ATOMS: atom_id res chain seq x y z
N MET A 1 -19.35 -44.61 17.79
CA MET A 1 -18.81 -44.12 16.49
C MET A 1 -19.71 -43.13 15.74
N ARG A 2 -21.04 -43.23 15.79
CA ARG A 2 -21.98 -42.28 15.13
C ARG A 2 -21.88 -40.86 15.66
N THR A 3 -21.69 -40.65 16.94
CA THR A 3 -21.56 -39.33 17.58
C THR A 3 -20.29 -38.55 17.19
N PHE A 4 -19.17 -39.25 17.04
CA PHE A 4 -17.89 -38.60 16.66
C PHE A 4 -17.91 -38.13 15.20
N LYS A 5 -18.45 -38.93 14.28
CA LYS A 5 -18.64 -38.49 12.88
C LYS A 5 -19.56 -37.30 12.77
N GLY A 6 -20.66 -37.27 13.53
CA GLY A 6 -21.59 -36.14 13.57
C GLY A 6 -20.95 -34.87 14.12
N PHE A 7 -20.05 -34.98 15.08
CA PHE A 7 -19.28 -33.85 15.60
C PHE A 7 -18.31 -33.26 14.55
N ILE A 8 -17.56 -34.13 13.87
CA ILE A 8 -16.64 -33.70 12.80
C ILE A 8 -17.41 -32.99 11.69
N ILE A 9 -18.55 -33.52 11.24
CA ILE A 9 -19.37 -32.88 10.19
C ILE A 9 -19.83 -31.49 10.63
N LYS A 10 -20.24 -31.29 11.87
CA LYS A 10 -20.62 -29.98 12.41
C LYS A 10 -19.44 -28.98 12.43
N CYS A 11 -18.25 -29.45 12.83
CA CYS A 11 -17.04 -28.65 12.82
C CYS A 11 -16.66 -28.21 11.39
N VAL A 12 -16.74 -29.14 10.43
CA VAL A 12 -16.47 -28.82 9.02
C VAL A 12 -17.47 -27.79 8.48
N LEU A 13 -18.77 -28.01 8.74
CA LEU A 13 -19.84 -27.07 8.34
C LEU A 13 -19.63 -25.68 8.96
N PHE A 14 -19.19 -25.61 10.19
CA PHE A 14 -18.87 -24.34 10.86
C PHE A 14 -17.69 -23.62 10.21
N LEU A 15 -16.72 -24.34 9.67
CA LEU A 15 -15.54 -23.77 8.99
C LEU A 15 -15.83 -23.34 7.55
N VAL A 16 -16.87 -23.86 6.91
CA VAL A 16 -17.22 -23.50 5.51
C VAL A 16 -17.28 -21.98 5.28
N PRO A 17 -18.00 -21.17 6.09
CA PRO A 17 -18.08 -19.74 5.86
C PRO A 17 -16.70 -19.05 5.93
N PHE A 18 -15.78 -19.52 6.77
CA PHE A 18 -14.44 -18.99 6.84
C PHE A 18 -13.64 -19.30 5.58
N PHE A 19 -13.76 -20.50 5.02
CA PHE A 19 -13.11 -20.85 3.76
C PHE A 19 -13.70 -20.07 2.58
N VAL A 20 -15.01 -19.81 2.59
CA VAL A 20 -15.66 -18.98 1.58
C VAL A 20 -15.14 -17.54 1.66
N LEU A 21 -15.07 -16.96 2.86
CA LEU A 21 -14.53 -15.60 3.05
C LEU A 21 -13.04 -15.52 2.64
N ALA A 22 -12.24 -16.52 3.01
CA ALA A 22 -10.85 -16.58 2.58
C ALA A 22 -10.74 -16.69 1.05
N GLY A 23 -11.59 -17.51 0.42
CA GLY A 23 -11.64 -17.61 -1.04
C GLY A 23 -11.98 -16.29 -1.72
N PHE A 24 -12.96 -15.55 -1.20
CA PHE A 24 -13.28 -14.19 -1.69
C PHE A 24 -12.12 -13.23 -1.50
N TYR A 25 -11.45 -13.26 -0.36
CA TYR A 25 -10.29 -12.41 -0.09
C TYR A 25 -9.17 -12.65 -1.10
N PHE A 26 -8.83 -13.91 -1.39
CA PHE A 26 -7.82 -14.25 -2.39
C PHE A 26 -8.26 -13.95 -3.83
N TYR A 27 -9.55 -14.03 -4.11
CA TYR A 27 -10.09 -13.74 -5.44
C TYR A 27 -10.15 -12.24 -5.72
N ASP A 28 -10.63 -11.45 -4.78
CA ASP A 28 -10.85 -10.00 -4.95
C ASP A 28 -9.58 -9.18 -4.72
N ASP A 29 -8.64 -9.70 -3.91
CA ASP A 29 -7.41 -9.00 -3.50
C ASP A 29 -7.68 -7.52 -3.13
N PRO A 30 -8.52 -7.26 -2.11
CA PRO A 30 -9.03 -5.92 -1.83
C PRO A 30 -7.95 -4.89 -1.50
N PHE A 31 -6.75 -5.35 -1.17
CA PHE A 31 -5.58 -4.49 -0.88
C PHE A 31 -4.59 -4.42 -2.03
N LYS A 32 -4.85 -5.11 -3.15
CA LYS A 32 -3.96 -5.17 -4.31
C LYS A 32 -2.51 -5.54 -3.98
N VAL A 33 -2.32 -6.48 -3.05
CA VAL A 33 -1.00 -6.92 -2.56
C VAL A 33 -0.61 -8.29 -3.10
N LEU A 34 -1.62 -9.12 -3.46
CA LEU A 34 -1.41 -10.51 -3.87
C LEU A 34 -1.10 -10.65 -5.36
N ARG A 35 -1.49 -9.66 -6.18
CA ARG A 35 -1.34 -9.67 -7.64
C ARG A 35 -0.80 -8.34 -8.14
N GLU A 36 -0.27 -8.36 -9.35
CA GLU A 36 0.15 -7.16 -10.06
C GLU A 36 -1.03 -6.48 -10.74
N TYR A 37 -1.15 -5.17 -10.55
CA TYR A 37 -2.21 -4.34 -11.14
C TYR A 37 -1.60 -3.22 -11.98
N LYS A 38 -2.29 -2.88 -13.07
CA LYS A 38 -1.87 -1.76 -13.94
C LYS A 38 -2.03 -0.40 -13.28
N LYS A 39 -2.93 -0.30 -12.30
CA LYS A 39 -3.22 0.94 -11.56
C LYS A 39 -3.41 0.60 -10.07
N TYR A 40 -2.77 1.39 -9.22
CA TYR A 40 -2.84 1.30 -7.76
C TYR A 40 -3.52 2.53 -7.15
N ASP A 41 -4.24 3.30 -7.98
CA ASP A 41 -5.01 4.45 -7.54
C ASP A 41 -6.44 4.04 -7.13
N ASN A 42 -7.05 4.83 -6.25
CA ASN A 42 -8.47 4.72 -5.89
C ASN A 42 -8.91 3.41 -5.23
N ASP A 43 -8.17 2.96 -4.23
CA ASP A 43 -8.66 1.88 -3.38
C ASP A 43 -9.66 2.40 -2.35
N PRO A 44 -10.88 1.84 -2.28
CA PRO A 44 -11.91 2.28 -1.33
C PRO A 44 -11.65 1.81 0.10
N ILE A 45 -10.65 0.95 0.31
CA ILE A 45 -10.35 0.36 1.61
C ILE A 45 -9.12 1.02 2.20
N PHE A 46 -9.34 1.82 3.23
CA PHE A 46 -8.31 2.51 3.99
C PHE A 46 -7.96 1.69 5.23
N LEU A 47 -6.95 0.82 5.10
CA LEU A 47 -6.25 0.26 6.25
C LEU A 47 -4.90 0.98 6.40
N ASN A 48 -3.89 0.34 6.91
CA ASN A 48 -2.56 0.94 7.06
C ASN A 48 -1.90 1.18 5.69
N GLU A 49 -2.22 2.33 5.05
CA GLU A 49 -1.76 2.69 3.70
C GLU A 49 -0.23 2.73 3.60
N ASP A 50 0.44 3.15 4.67
CA ASP A 50 1.90 3.18 4.73
C ASP A 50 2.48 1.76 4.57
N TYR A 51 1.96 0.81 5.32
CA TYR A 51 2.38 -0.59 5.23
C TYR A 51 2.02 -1.19 3.86
N ILE A 52 0.82 -0.96 3.36
CA ILE A 52 0.33 -1.51 2.08
C ILE A 52 1.14 -0.95 0.93
N GLY A 53 1.32 0.37 0.86
CA GLY A 53 2.12 1.03 -0.17
C GLY A 53 3.56 0.49 -0.21
N TRP A 54 4.19 0.38 0.96
CA TRP A 54 5.55 -0.16 1.06
C TRP A 54 5.63 -1.64 0.68
N LYS A 55 4.63 -2.44 1.06
CA LYS A 55 4.56 -3.86 0.72
C LYS A 55 4.35 -4.06 -0.79
N THR A 56 3.47 -3.27 -1.40
CA THR A 56 3.24 -3.27 -2.85
C THR A 56 4.53 -2.92 -3.60
N TYR A 57 5.20 -1.84 -3.18
CA TYR A 57 6.49 -1.47 -3.74
C TYR A 57 7.49 -2.63 -3.68
N LYS A 58 7.70 -3.23 -2.50
CA LYS A 58 8.64 -4.35 -2.34
C LYS A 58 8.30 -5.60 -3.15
N ASN A 59 7.02 -5.89 -3.32
CA ASN A 59 6.59 -7.07 -4.06
C ASN A 59 6.79 -6.92 -5.57
N TYR A 60 6.71 -5.69 -6.09
CA TYR A 60 6.62 -5.46 -7.53
C TYR A 60 7.71 -4.53 -8.10
N ARG A 61 8.66 -4.05 -7.28
CA ARG A 61 9.73 -3.17 -7.75
C ARG A 61 10.56 -3.80 -8.87
N ASP A 62 10.85 -5.11 -8.77
CA ASP A 62 11.69 -5.81 -9.75
C ASP A 62 10.95 -6.04 -11.08
N SER A 63 9.62 -6.09 -11.08
CA SER A 63 8.81 -6.30 -12.28
C SER A 63 8.32 -4.98 -12.90
N LEU A 64 7.96 -4.01 -12.08
CA LEU A 64 7.41 -2.73 -12.54
C LEU A 64 8.45 -1.60 -12.64
N HIS A 65 9.62 -1.78 -12.04
CA HIS A 65 10.72 -0.80 -12.06
C HIS A 65 10.27 0.61 -11.69
N PHE A 66 9.67 0.75 -10.50
CA PHE A 66 9.26 2.07 -9.99
C PHE A 66 10.48 2.97 -9.80
N ASP A 67 10.48 4.10 -10.46
CA ASP A 67 11.53 5.12 -10.39
C ASP A 67 11.02 6.51 -10.00
N SER A 68 9.69 6.63 -9.84
CA SER A 68 9.01 7.88 -9.56
C SER A 68 8.06 7.73 -8.37
N PHE A 69 8.16 8.64 -7.39
CA PHE A 69 7.50 8.48 -6.10
C PHE A 69 6.65 9.69 -5.74
N ILE A 70 5.35 9.47 -5.43
CA ILE A 70 4.50 10.48 -4.81
C ILE A 70 4.58 10.28 -3.29
N LEU A 71 5.07 11.27 -2.58
CA LEU A 71 5.31 11.23 -1.14
C LEU A 71 4.50 12.32 -0.41
N GLY A 72 4.14 12.05 0.82
CA GLY A 72 3.39 12.96 1.67
C GLY A 72 2.38 12.23 2.55
N ASN A 73 1.40 12.96 3.06
CA ASN A 73 0.32 12.40 3.85
C ASN A 73 -0.91 12.01 2.99
N SER A 74 -2.09 11.87 3.60
CA SER A 74 -3.33 11.52 2.91
C SER A 74 -3.74 12.50 1.80
N CYS A 75 -3.23 13.74 1.78
CA CYS A 75 -3.48 14.69 0.69
C CYS A 75 -2.94 14.19 -0.65
N THR A 76 -1.99 13.27 -0.66
CA THR A 76 -1.48 12.63 -1.88
C THR A 76 -2.55 11.85 -2.64
N MET A 77 -3.66 11.46 -1.98
CA MET A 77 -4.76 10.74 -2.63
C MET A 77 -5.45 11.55 -3.74
N ALA A 78 -5.31 12.87 -3.73
CA ALA A 78 -5.81 13.73 -4.81
C ALA A 78 -4.99 13.62 -6.11
N PHE A 79 -3.81 12.98 -6.05
CA PHE A 79 -2.89 12.87 -7.18
C PHE A 79 -2.81 11.42 -7.64
N LEU A 80 -3.32 11.15 -8.84
CA LEU A 80 -3.25 9.81 -9.43
C LEU A 80 -1.89 9.57 -10.06
N THR A 81 -1.27 8.43 -9.77
CA THR A 81 0.01 8.04 -10.40
C THR A 81 -0.15 7.97 -11.90
N SER A 82 -1.27 7.40 -12.38
CA SER A 82 -1.57 7.28 -13.80
C SER A 82 -1.71 8.61 -14.54
N ASP A 83 -2.06 9.69 -13.85
CA ASP A 83 -2.12 11.03 -14.46
C ASP A 83 -0.75 11.68 -14.48
N TRP A 84 0.03 11.52 -13.43
CA TRP A 84 1.39 12.04 -13.35
C TRP A 84 2.33 11.34 -14.33
N GLU A 85 2.22 10.03 -14.50
CA GLU A 85 3.00 9.23 -15.46
C GLU A 85 2.95 9.77 -16.90
N LYS A 86 1.85 10.43 -17.28
CA LYS A 86 1.72 11.07 -18.61
C LYS A 86 2.74 12.17 -18.88
N TYR A 87 3.30 12.74 -17.83
CA TYR A 87 4.30 13.81 -17.87
C TYR A 87 5.72 13.32 -17.59
N LEU A 88 5.86 12.04 -17.26
CA LEU A 88 7.13 11.39 -16.95
C LEU A 88 7.54 10.51 -18.13
N ASN A 89 8.53 10.84 -18.87
CA ASN A 89 9.03 10.20 -20.10
C ASN A 89 9.22 8.67 -20.01
N GLY A 90 8.17 7.91 -19.71
CA GLY A 90 8.20 6.46 -19.57
C GLY A 90 8.48 5.94 -18.15
N SER A 91 8.67 6.81 -17.18
CA SER A 91 8.87 6.46 -15.77
C SER A 91 7.61 5.85 -15.15
N LYS A 92 7.78 4.91 -14.21
CA LYS A 92 6.71 4.25 -13.50
C LYS A 92 6.57 4.82 -12.09
N ALA A 93 5.37 5.31 -11.77
CA ALA A 93 5.12 5.97 -10.51
C ALA A 93 4.41 5.08 -9.48
N ILE A 94 4.80 5.23 -8.21
CA ILE A 94 4.08 4.67 -7.07
C ILE A 94 3.85 5.75 -6.01
N ARG A 95 2.73 5.64 -5.28
CA ARG A 95 2.40 6.52 -4.17
C ARG A 95 2.71 5.83 -2.85
N LEU A 96 3.60 6.44 -2.06
CA LEU A 96 4.02 5.95 -0.74
C LEU A 96 3.65 7.00 0.32
N TYR A 97 2.47 6.89 0.90
CA TYR A 97 1.97 7.84 1.88
C TYR A 97 1.46 7.15 3.15
N GLY A 98 1.31 7.90 4.20
CA GLY A 98 0.66 7.47 5.44
C GLY A 98 -0.35 8.50 5.93
N THR A 99 -1.39 8.05 6.64
CA THR A 99 -2.39 8.95 7.24
C THR A 99 -1.73 9.85 8.27
N ALA A 100 -1.95 11.16 8.16
CA ALA A 100 -1.37 12.18 9.02
C ALA A 100 0.17 12.13 9.12
N GLU A 101 0.81 11.65 8.08
CA GLU A 101 2.27 11.53 8.00
C GLU A 101 2.95 12.89 8.07
N ARG A 102 4.13 12.92 8.66
CA ARG A 102 4.97 14.11 8.85
C ARG A 102 6.25 14.03 8.03
N LEU A 103 6.90 15.15 7.86
CA LEU A 103 8.13 15.26 7.07
C LEU A 103 9.22 14.27 7.51
N ALA A 104 9.35 14.01 8.82
CA ALA A 104 10.30 13.03 9.33
C ALA A 104 10.02 11.59 8.85
N ALA A 105 8.75 11.24 8.62
CA ALA A 105 8.39 9.93 8.07
C ALA A 105 8.67 9.86 6.57
N VAL A 106 8.37 10.92 5.83
CA VAL A 106 8.75 11.05 4.41
C VAL A 106 10.25 10.92 4.25
N HIS A 107 11.03 11.62 5.09
CA HIS A 107 12.49 11.52 5.08
C HIS A 107 12.96 10.08 5.29
N ARG A 108 12.39 9.34 6.26
CA ARG A 108 12.72 7.91 6.47
C ARG A 108 12.43 7.05 5.25
N LYS A 109 11.34 7.32 4.52
CA LYS A 109 11.00 6.61 3.27
C LYS A 109 12.04 6.86 2.18
N VAL A 110 12.42 8.12 1.96
CA VAL A 110 13.47 8.47 0.99
C VAL A 110 14.78 7.80 1.35
N MET A 111 15.19 7.84 2.63
CA MET A 111 16.41 7.16 3.09
C MET A 111 16.33 5.63 2.95
N ALA A 112 15.13 5.05 3.07
CA ALA A 112 14.94 3.61 2.86
C ALA A 112 15.06 3.23 1.37
N LEU A 113 14.54 4.06 0.46
CA LEU A 113 14.70 3.88 -0.99
C LEU A 113 16.18 4.01 -1.39
N ASP A 114 16.87 5.04 -0.90
CA ASP A 114 18.28 5.27 -1.16
C ASP A 114 19.15 4.09 -0.66
N LYS A 115 18.86 3.58 0.53
CA LYS A 115 19.57 2.41 1.09
C LYS A 115 19.38 1.12 0.27
N GLU A 116 18.28 0.99 -0.45
CA GLU A 116 18.00 -0.15 -1.33
C GLU A 116 18.60 0.06 -2.74
N GLU A 117 19.41 1.10 -2.92
CA GLU A 117 20.07 1.45 -4.21
C GLU A 117 19.07 1.67 -5.36
N GLU A 118 17.86 2.12 -5.02
CA GLU A 118 16.83 2.38 -6.02
C GLU A 118 17.12 3.66 -6.80
N HIS A 119 16.95 3.57 -8.11
CA HIS A 119 17.05 4.74 -8.97
C HIS A 119 15.84 5.65 -8.81
N ILE A 120 16.00 6.76 -8.09
CA ILE A 120 14.94 7.77 -7.92
C ILE A 120 15.09 8.81 -9.04
N ALA A 121 14.25 8.67 -10.08
CA ALA A 121 14.23 9.62 -11.19
C ALA A 121 13.41 10.87 -10.85
N ASN A 122 12.23 10.69 -10.22
CA ASN A 122 11.32 11.77 -9.92
C ASN A 122 10.68 11.63 -8.54
N VAL A 123 10.49 12.74 -7.84
CA VAL A 123 9.74 12.79 -6.58
C VAL A 123 8.72 13.93 -6.65
N LEU A 124 7.45 13.59 -6.40
CA LEU A 124 6.37 14.54 -6.19
C LEU A 124 6.04 14.57 -4.70
N LEU A 125 6.51 15.61 -4.01
CA LEU A 125 6.23 15.80 -2.59
C LEU A 125 5.02 16.71 -2.41
N ILE A 126 3.95 16.17 -1.81
CA ILE A 126 2.75 16.91 -1.46
C ILE A 126 2.91 17.48 -0.05
N VAL A 127 2.99 18.79 0.04
CA VAL A 127 3.24 19.52 1.30
C VAL A 127 1.99 20.26 1.75
N ASP A 128 1.59 20.00 3.00
CA ASP A 128 0.52 20.71 3.69
C ASP A 128 0.95 21.11 5.11
N ALA A 129 0.08 21.81 5.83
CA ALA A 129 0.34 22.24 7.19
C ALA A 129 0.54 21.06 8.16
N THR A 130 -0.09 19.91 7.91
CA THR A 130 0.04 18.71 8.75
C THR A 130 1.41 18.09 8.59
N LEU A 131 1.91 18.00 7.36
CA LEU A 131 3.23 17.46 7.03
C LEU A 131 4.35 18.26 7.71
N LEU A 132 4.21 19.60 7.76
CA LEU A 132 5.20 20.52 8.30
C LEU A 132 5.11 20.72 9.82
N ARG A 133 4.05 20.21 10.48
CA ARG A 133 3.89 20.37 11.92
C ARG A 133 4.99 19.62 12.69
N GLU A 134 5.81 20.35 13.42
CA GLU A 134 6.79 19.78 14.33
C GLU A 134 6.11 19.02 15.48
N TYR A 135 6.72 17.92 15.88
CA TYR A 135 6.33 17.21 17.09
C TYR A 135 6.87 18.01 18.28
N GLN A 136 6.03 18.78 18.94
CA GLN A 136 6.34 19.20 20.30
C GLN A 136 6.27 17.94 21.15
N LEU A 137 7.43 17.38 21.46
CA LEU A 137 7.56 16.42 22.55
C LEU A 137 7.09 17.16 23.79
N SER A 138 5.92 16.77 24.32
CA SER A 138 5.52 17.18 25.67
C SER A 138 6.58 16.64 26.61
N THR A 139 7.41 17.52 27.10
CA THR A 139 8.31 17.29 28.25
C THR A 139 7.49 16.94 29.47
#